data_84d8055fdd58fe4359ad3ccf0d27e95f
#
_entry.id   84d8055fdd58fe4359ad3ccf0d27e95f
#
_cell.length_a   1.000
_cell.length_b   1.000
_cell.length_c   1.000
_cell.angle_alpha   90.00
_cell.angle_beta   90.00
_cell.angle_gamma   90.00
#
_symmetry.space_group_name_H-M   'P 1'
#
loop_
_entity.id
_entity.type
_entity.pdbx_description
1 polymer ?
#
loop_
_entity_poly.entity_id
_entity_poly.type
_entity_poly.pdbx_seq_one_letter_code
_entity_poly.pdbx_strand_id
1 'polypeptide(L)'
;MNDIGYGTLATVIVKLSEPMRNALFYLTYNGLYNFTNGIGTQTQLLLGGLETLREALAAEYGSLDVHVVCPLPDAQTWGYDPSFFKLQRERVAALGGRVHLIPYKTQPHQDLWDIRSWTTLCQNVAPLLRAQTALYDRSLIICVDQPWLQTPHALASPRGALSPTIDLLLVLYNTAFIRNWDEPDAAEVAWEQDALDAAQPGSRVAIADICPSFTTHLNTHFQLATARFAPYTSSILVNDPIFALQDETAVRSTLQAYGVPLDADLVLAFGRAAPIKGFDRLIPALAPLRDRLHLVLISVPYINDDSEQRVYDQLLQQHQIPATHIKQFTRELPRAVCQWPRTKMVVVPSRHETFSNIPLEVTLWARDHGPVTVTSMAGGFADQIEPGITGFFIDIAAETAISQTLQQVIDLSPHAHAAMRRQAYQRVVQAYDFAHNFPETLRWFWPRAGAGHDGL
;
A
#
# COMPACT_ATOMS: atom_id res chain seq x y z
N MET A 1 3.25 -80.11 -26.28
CA MET A 1 3.47 -78.97 -27.15
C MET A 1 2.83 -77.80 -26.47
N ASN A 2 3.62 -76.99 -25.78
CA ASN A 2 3.11 -75.87 -24.92
C ASN A 2 3.32 -74.55 -25.64
N ASP A 3 2.26 -73.91 -25.94
CA ASP A 3 2.22 -72.56 -26.51
C ASP A 3 2.42 -71.54 -25.37
N ILE A 4 3.54 -70.82 -25.38
CA ILE A 4 3.85 -69.76 -24.42
C ILE A 4 3.39 -68.42 -25.04
N GLY A 5 2.25 -67.86 -24.52
CA GLY A 5 1.73 -66.60 -24.93
C GLY A 5 2.66 -65.43 -24.50
N TYR A 6 3.12 -64.66 -25.45
CA TYR A 6 3.82 -63.39 -25.20
C TYR A 6 2.83 -62.31 -24.75
N GLY A 7 2.92 -61.96 -23.48
CA GLY A 7 2.21 -60.80 -22.93
C GLY A 7 2.81 -59.49 -23.45
N THR A 8 2.02 -58.72 -24.14
CA THR A 8 2.36 -57.36 -24.60
C THR A 8 2.46 -56.40 -23.39
N LEU A 9 3.67 -55.98 -23.06
CA LEU A 9 3.90 -54.89 -22.11
C LEU A 9 3.39 -53.58 -22.71
N ALA A 10 2.21 -53.13 -22.26
CA ALA A 10 1.71 -51.81 -22.56
C ALA A 10 2.56 -50.80 -21.81
N THR A 11 3.43 -50.07 -22.50
CA THR A 11 4.16 -48.93 -21.97
C THR A 11 3.18 -47.83 -21.68
N VAL A 12 2.86 -47.62 -20.41
CA VAL A 12 2.12 -46.46 -19.95
C VAL A 12 3.03 -45.24 -20.10
N ILE A 13 2.91 -44.51 -21.19
CA ILE A 13 3.51 -43.20 -21.36
C ILE A 13 2.76 -42.27 -20.43
N VAL A 14 3.30 -42.01 -19.25
CA VAL A 14 2.87 -40.88 -18.41
C VAL A 14 3.24 -39.60 -19.19
N LYS A 15 2.28 -39.05 -19.86
CA LYS A 15 2.39 -37.71 -20.42
C LYS A 15 2.66 -36.77 -19.21
N LEU A 16 3.91 -36.40 -19.00
CA LEU A 16 4.24 -35.27 -18.12
C LEU A 16 3.48 -34.07 -18.69
N SER A 17 2.45 -33.64 -18.00
CA SER A 17 1.74 -32.42 -18.39
C SER A 17 2.77 -31.29 -18.35
N GLU A 18 2.81 -30.49 -19.42
CA GLU A 18 3.61 -29.28 -19.41
C GLU A 18 3.25 -28.45 -18.15
N PRO A 19 4.23 -27.84 -17.49
CA PRO A 19 3.97 -27.06 -16.30
C PRO A 19 2.99 -25.92 -16.65
N MET A 20 1.98 -25.70 -15.80
CA MET A 20 1.00 -24.65 -16.00
C MET A 20 1.71 -23.30 -16.10
N ARG A 21 1.26 -22.50 -17.07
CA ARG A 21 1.72 -21.13 -17.28
C ARG A 21 0.70 -20.17 -16.68
N ASN A 22 1.10 -19.47 -15.63
CA ASN A 22 0.25 -18.50 -14.95
C ASN A 22 0.79 -17.08 -15.14
N ALA A 23 -0.08 -16.09 -15.07
CA ALA A 23 0.32 -14.70 -15.14
C ALA A 23 -0.36 -13.85 -14.08
N LEU A 24 0.35 -12.88 -13.57
CA LEU A 24 -0.13 -11.78 -12.77
C LEU A 24 -0.05 -10.50 -13.60
N PHE A 25 -1.18 -9.80 -13.75
CA PHE A 25 -1.24 -8.48 -14.37
C PHE A 25 -1.56 -7.45 -13.28
N TYR A 26 -0.60 -6.60 -12.96
CA TYR A 26 -0.76 -5.55 -11.96
C TYR A 26 -0.98 -4.21 -12.65
N LEU A 27 -2.19 -3.67 -12.57
CA LEU A 27 -2.60 -2.40 -13.17
C LEU A 27 -2.43 -1.31 -12.12
N THR A 28 -1.46 -0.41 -12.30
CA THR A 28 -1.13 0.67 -11.38
C THR A 28 -0.90 1.98 -12.13
N TYR A 29 -0.84 3.09 -11.41
CA TYR A 29 -0.58 4.41 -11.99
C TYR A 29 0.64 5.10 -11.37
N ASN A 30 1.29 4.48 -10.39
CA ASN A 30 2.45 5.03 -9.69
C ASN A 30 3.42 3.92 -9.28
N GLY A 31 4.70 4.26 -9.10
CA GLY A 31 5.74 3.34 -8.63
C GLY A 31 6.57 2.69 -9.74
N LEU A 32 6.30 2.97 -11.02
CA LEU A 32 7.12 2.48 -12.13
C LEU A 32 8.03 3.56 -12.74
N TYR A 33 7.48 4.70 -13.06
CA TYR A 33 8.20 5.83 -13.65
C TYR A 33 8.33 7.02 -12.69
N ASN A 34 7.67 6.93 -11.56
CA ASN A 34 7.73 7.90 -10.46
C ASN A 34 7.62 7.16 -9.12
N PHE A 35 8.02 7.82 -8.04
CA PHE A 35 7.89 7.29 -6.70
C PHE A 35 7.48 8.42 -5.75
N THR A 36 6.20 8.76 -5.77
CA THR A 36 5.74 10.03 -5.20
C THR A 36 4.68 9.90 -4.11
N ASN A 37 4.08 8.71 -3.92
CA ASN A 37 2.99 8.51 -2.97
C ASN A 37 2.90 7.04 -2.46
N GLY A 38 1.90 6.77 -1.59
CA GLY A 38 1.66 5.45 -1.02
C GLY A 38 1.42 4.33 -2.05
N ILE A 39 0.80 4.63 -3.20
CA ILE A 39 0.60 3.65 -4.28
C ILE A 39 1.94 3.26 -4.90
N GLY A 40 2.85 4.23 -5.05
CA GLY A 40 4.23 3.92 -5.48
C GLY A 40 4.93 2.97 -4.52
N THR A 41 4.75 3.17 -3.22
CA THR A 41 5.26 2.25 -2.20
C THR A 41 4.64 0.86 -2.34
N GLN A 42 3.33 0.74 -2.54
CA GLN A 42 2.65 -0.55 -2.72
C GLN A 42 3.11 -1.26 -4.00
N THR A 43 3.34 -0.53 -5.10
CA THR A 43 3.89 -1.10 -6.34
C THR A 43 5.30 -1.65 -6.12
N GLN A 44 6.17 -0.92 -5.41
CA GLN A 44 7.53 -1.38 -5.10
C GLN A 44 7.53 -2.55 -4.12
N LEU A 45 6.63 -2.56 -3.15
CA LEU A 45 6.40 -3.68 -2.24
C LEU A 45 6.00 -4.95 -3.00
N LEU A 46 5.03 -4.84 -3.91
CA LEU A 46 4.60 -5.98 -4.73
C LEU A 46 5.77 -6.56 -5.54
N LEU A 47 6.52 -5.71 -6.25
CA LEU A 47 7.65 -6.16 -7.06
C LEU A 47 8.74 -6.81 -6.19
N GLY A 48 9.15 -6.17 -5.09
CA GLY A 48 10.16 -6.72 -4.16
C GLY A 48 9.69 -8.01 -3.48
N GLY A 49 8.42 -8.08 -3.13
CA GLY A 49 7.80 -9.27 -2.55
C GLY A 49 7.76 -10.44 -3.53
N LEU A 50 7.40 -10.18 -4.79
CA LEU A 50 7.39 -11.22 -5.84
C LEU A 50 8.81 -11.68 -6.21
N GLU A 51 9.80 -10.79 -6.19
CA GLU A 51 11.21 -11.19 -6.32
C GLU A 51 11.63 -12.13 -5.20
N THR A 52 11.27 -11.81 -3.96
CA THR A 52 11.57 -12.63 -2.77
C THR A 52 10.85 -13.98 -2.79
N LEU A 53 9.60 -14.01 -3.25
CA LEU A 53 8.75 -15.22 -3.25
C LEU A 53 8.88 -16.06 -4.52
N ARG A 54 9.67 -15.66 -5.49
CA ARG A 54 9.71 -16.22 -6.85
C ARG A 54 9.84 -17.74 -6.86
N GLU A 55 10.81 -18.27 -6.12
CA GLU A 55 11.07 -19.72 -6.09
C GLU A 55 9.92 -20.49 -5.42
N ALA A 56 9.40 -19.96 -4.31
CA ALA A 56 8.29 -20.58 -3.60
C ALA A 56 7.00 -20.58 -4.43
N LEU A 57 6.69 -19.48 -5.12
CA LEU A 57 5.53 -19.39 -6.00
C LEU A 57 5.70 -20.28 -7.25
N ALA A 58 6.90 -20.37 -7.82
CA ALA A 58 7.17 -21.28 -8.94
C ALA A 58 7.02 -22.75 -8.53
N ALA A 59 7.41 -23.12 -7.33
CA ALA A 59 7.22 -24.47 -6.81
C ALA A 59 5.74 -24.82 -6.56
N GLU A 60 4.91 -23.82 -6.17
CA GLU A 60 3.49 -24.02 -5.86
C GLU A 60 2.60 -23.95 -7.11
N TYR A 61 2.88 -23.03 -8.03
CA TYR A 61 2.00 -22.72 -9.18
C TYR A 61 2.61 -23.03 -10.55
N GLY A 62 3.85 -23.47 -10.65
CA GLY A 62 4.57 -23.55 -11.93
C GLY A 62 5.12 -22.17 -12.34
N SER A 63 5.17 -21.89 -13.66
CA SER A 63 5.63 -20.56 -14.08
C SER A 63 4.61 -19.47 -13.71
N LEU A 64 5.11 -18.36 -13.17
CA LEU A 64 4.31 -17.15 -12.88
C LEU A 64 5.03 -15.95 -13.50
N ASP A 65 4.52 -15.48 -14.62
CA ASP A 65 5.00 -14.27 -15.28
C ASP A 65 4.28 -13.03 -14.69
N VAL A 66 5.03 -11.98 -14.36
CA VAL A 66 4.49 -10.76 -13.75
C VAL A 66 4.52 -9.62 -14.76
N HIS A 67 3.35 -9.19 -15.19
CA HIS A 67 3.17 -8.04 -16.08
C HIS A 67 2.71 -6.84 -15.28
N VAL A 68 3.27 -5.66 -15.57
CA VAL A 68 2.79 -4.42 -14.98
C VAL A 68 2.24 -3.54 -16.08
N VAL A 69 1.06 -2.99 -15.83
CA VAL A 69 0.34 -2.12 -16.76
C VAL A 69 0.19 -0.75 -16.12
N CYS A 70 0.58 0.30 -16.81
CA CYS A 70 0.45 1.66 -16.31
C CYS A 70 0.09 2.66 -17.41
N PRO A 71 -0.44 3.85 -17.06
CA PRO A 71 -0.67 4.92 -18.01
C PRO A 71 0.63 5.29 -18.73
N LEU A 72 0.52 5.63 -20.01
CA LEU A 72 1.66 6.12 -20.79
C LEU A 72 2.13 7.47 -20.24
N PRO A 73 3.35 7.56 -19.65
CA PRO A 73 3.86 8.83 -19.16
C PRO A 73 4.27 9.77 -20.29
N ASP A 74 4.26 11.06 -20.00
CA ASP A 74 4.82 12.11 -20.85
C ASP A 74 5.76 13.01 -20.05
N ALA A 75 6.34 14.02 -20.71
CA ALA A 75 7.27 14.96 -20.09
C ALA A 75 6.65 15.80 -18.95
N GLN A 76 5.32 15.87 -18.86
CA GLN A 76 4.59 16.59 -17.82
C GLN A 76 4.13 15.67 -16.68
N THR A 77 4.35 14.36 -16.81
CA THR A 77 3.98 13.40 -15.77
C THR A 77 4.77 13.68 -14.50
N TRP A 78 4.05 13.94 -13.42
CA TRP A 78 4.66 14.34 -12.16
C TRP A 78 5.63 13.27 -11.61
N GLY A 79 6.86 13.74 -11.30
CA GLY A 79 7.90 12.87 -10.76
C GLY A 79 8.48 11.86 -11.76
N TYR A 80 8.25 12.03 -13.08
CA TYR A 80 8.78 11.12 -14.08
C TYR A 80 10.32 11.09 -14.04
N ASP A 81 10.88 9.90 -13.78
CA ASP A 81 12.31 9.63 -13.80
C ASP A 81 12.62 8.50 -14.79
N PRO A 82 13.23 8.81 -15.94
CA PRO A 82 13.58 7.81 -16.95
C PRO A 82 14.53 6.72 -16.45
N SER A 83 15.44 7.07 -15.54
CA SER A 83 16.42 6.13 -14.99
C SER A 83 15.75 5.13 -14.04
N PHE A 84 14.88 5.64 -13.16
CA PHE A 84 14.05 4.80 -12.30
C PHE A 84 13.14 3.90 -13.12
N PHE A 85 12.48 4.45 -14.17
CA PHE A 85 11.62 3.66 -15.04
C PHE A 85 12.37 2.53 -15.76
N LYS A 86 13.59 2.80 -16.27
CA LYS A 86 14.42 1.77 -16.87
C LYS A 86 14.70 0.63 -15.90
N LEU A 87 15.08 0.95 -14.67
CA LEU A 87 15.33 -0.04 -13.61
C LEU A 87 14.08 -0.89 -13.33
N GLN A 88 12.91 -0.28 -13.22
CA GLN A 88 11.67 -1.03 -12.97
C GLN A 88 11.30 -1.96 -14.14
N ARG A 89 11.53 -1.54 -15.37
CA ARG A 89 11.32 -2.42 -16.54
C ARG A 89 12.23 -3.64 -16.51
N GLU A 90 13.47 -3.48 -16.10
CA GLU A 90 14.44 -4.57 -15.94
C GLU A 90 13.99 -5.55 -14.83
N ARG A 91 13.50 -5.03 -13.70
CA ARG A 91 12.92 -5.86 -12.61
C ARG A 91 11.73 -6.68 -13.09
N VAL A 92 10.77 -6.06 -13.77
CA VAL A 92 9.59 -6.75 -14.29
C VAL A 92 10.00 -7.82 -15.33
N ALA A 93 10.98 -7.54 -16.18
CA ALA A 93 11.51 -8.52 -17.13
C ALA A 93 12.18 -9.71 -16.41
N ALA A 94 12.88 -9.47 -15.30
CA ALA A 94 13.44 -10.52 -14.48
C ALA A 94 12.36 -11.42 -13.83
N LEU A 95 11.14 -10.92 -13.64
CA LEU A 95 9.98 -11.69 -13.18
C LEU A 95 9.21 -12.39 -14.33
N GLY A 96 9.82 -12.50 -15.52
CA GLY A 96 9.24 -13.23 -16.67
C GLY A 96 8.27 -12.40 -17.54
N GLY A 97 7.82 -11.27 -17.07
CA GLY A 97 6.82 -10.42 -17.75
C GLY A 97 7.39 -9.19 -18.43
N ARG A 98 6.55 -8.17 -18.55
CA ARG A 98 6.92 -6.88 -19.15
C ARG A 98 6.04 -5.75 -18.66
N VAL A 99 6.52 -4.50 -18.80
CA VAL A 99 5.72 -3.29 -18.57
C VAL A 99 4.96 -2.93 -19.84
N HIS A 100 3.66 -2.68 -19.70
CA HIS A 100 2.77 -2.23 -20.76
C HIS A 100 2.32 -0.79 -20.47
N LEU A 101 2.42 0.09 -21.48
CA LEU A 101 2.05 1.50 -21.38
C LEU A 101 0.73 1.74 -22.12
N ILE A 102 -0.27 2.29 -21.44
CA ILE A 102 -1.62 2.48 -21.96
C ILE A 102 -1.89 3.97 -22.20
N PRO A 103 -2.15 4.40 -23.42
CA PRO A 103 -2.58 5.75 -23.70
C PRO A 103 -3.92 6.05 -23.03
N TYR A 104 -4.04 7.26 -22.44
CA TYR A 104 -5.28 7.70 -21.77
C TYR A 104 -5.71 9.11 -22.17
N LYS A 105 -4.80 9.92 -22.70
CA LYS A 105 -5.10 11.29 -23.11
C LYS A 105 -5.79 11.31 -24.46
N THR A 106 -6.96 11.91 -24.49
CA THR A 106 -7.68 12.26 -25.74
C THR A 106 -7.47 13.72 -26.09
N GLN A 107 -6.96 14.54 -25.16
CA GLN A 107 -6.62 15.96 -25.31
C GLN A 107 -5.27 16.24 -24.66
N PRO A 108 -4.49 17.25 -25.13
CA PRO A 108 -3.12 17.51 -24.67
C PRO A 108 -2.97 17.81 -23.18
N HIS A 109 -3.98 18.41 -22.55
CA HIS A 109 -3.94 18.83 -21.13
C HIS A 109 -4.81 17.96 -20.21
N GLN A 110 -5.22 16.79 -20.68
CA GLN A 110 -6.06 15.89 -19.89
C GLN A 110 -5.28 15.31 -18.73
N ASP A 111 -5.81 15.48 -17.51
CA ASP A 111 -5.25 14.91 -16.27
C ASP A 111 -5.59 13.43 -16.17
N LEU A 112 -4.74 12.67 -15.47
CA LEU A 112 -5.03 11.29 -15.12
C LEU A 112 -6.24 11.17 -14.17
N TRP A 113 -6.48 12.17 -13.32
CA TRP A 113 -7.58 12.18 -12.34
C TRP A 113 -8.91 12.69 -12.90
N ASP A 114 -9.09 12.65 -14.21
CA ASP A 114 -10.36 12.87 -14.89
C ASP A 114 -11.02 11.51 -15.20
N ILE A 115 -12.30 11.33 -14.88
CA ILE A 115 -13.07 10.09 -15.16
C ILE A 115 -13.01 9.71 -16.64
N ARG A 116 -12.92 10.66 -17.56
CA ARG A 116 -12.72 10.39 -18.99
C ARG A 116 -11.38 9.71 -19.27
N SER A 117 -10.34 10.07 -18.52
CA SER A 117 -9.04 9.39 -18.58
C SER A 117 -9.15 7.95 -18.08
N TRP A 118 -9.86 7.72 -16.98
CA TRP A 118 -10.11 6.37 -16.44
C TRP A 118 -10.91 5.51 -17.41
N THR A 119 -11.96 6.07 -18.01
CA THR A 119 -12.73 5.40 -19.07
C THR A 119 -11.84 4.99 -20.23
N THR A 120 -11.02 5.90 -20.72
CA THR A 120 -10.08 5.66 -21.82
C THR A 120 -9.06 4.59 -21.48
N LEU A 121 -8.48 4.63 -20.26
CA LEU A 121 -7.55 3.60 -19.77
C LEU A 121 -8.18 2.22 -19.80
N CYS A 122 -9.36 2.05 -19.21
CA CYS A 122 -10.04 0.77 -19.12
C CYS A 122 -10.43 0.23 -20.51
N GLN A 123 -10.85 1.11 -21.43
CA GLN A 123 -11.14 0.73 -22.81
C GLN A 123 -9.87 0.30 -23.58
N ASN A 124 -8.77 1.05 -23.44
CA ASN A 124 -7.53 0.79 -24.16
C ASN A 124 -6.77 -0.42 -23.61
N VAL A 125 -6.89 -0.73 -22.31
CA VAL A 125 -6.22 -1.89 -21.73
C VAL A 125 -6.90 -3.21 -22.08
N ALA A 126 -8.20 -3.22 -22.32
CA ALA A 126 -8.98 -4.46 -22.53
C ALA A 126 -8.50 -5.30 -23.74
N PRO A 127 -8.22 -4.75 -24.93
CA PRO A 127 -7.65 -5.52 -26.04
C PRO A 127 -6.30 -6.14 -25.71
N LEU A 128 -5.43 -5.39 -25.01
CA LEU A 128 -4.13 -5.88 -24.57
C LEU A 128 -4.29 -7.07 -23.62
N LEU A 129 -5.12 -6.92 -22.59
CA LEU A 129 -5.34 -7.97 -21.59
C LEU A 129 -5.94 -9.23 -22.23
N ARG A 130 -6.93 -9.11 -23.15
CA ARG A 130 -7.47 -10.25 -23.87
C ARG A 130 -6.39 -11.00 -24.66
N ALA A 131 -5.52 -10.27 -25.37
CA ALA A 131 -4.44 -10.87 -26.15
C ALA A 131 -3.37 -11.53 -25.27
N GLN A 132 -2.98 -10.88 -24.17
CA GLN A 132 -1.94 -11.38 -23.29
C GLN A 132 -2.40 -12.56 -22.41
N THR A 133 -3.61 -12.48 -21.83
CA THR A 133 -4.14 -13.56 -20.96
C THR A 133 -4.42 -14.85 -21.75
N ALA A 134 -4.67 -14.77 -23.05
CA ALA A 134 -4.82 -15.95 -23.92
C ALA A 134 -3.55 -16.81 -24.05
N LEU A 135 -2.39 -16.30 -23.60
CA LEU A 135 -1.11 -17.02 -23.60
C LEU A 135 -0.88 -17.86 -22.34
N TYR A 136 -1.80 -17.80 -21.38
CA TYR A 136 -1.67 -18.39 -20.05
C TYR A 136 -2.86 -19.28 -19.71
N ASP A 137 -2.60 -20.30 -18.89
CA ASP A 137 -3.65 -21.20 -18.40
C ASP A 137 -4.53 -20.52 -17.34
N ARG A 138 -3.93 -19.62 -16.53
CA ARG A 138 -4.61 -18.80 -15.54
C ARG A 138 -3.98 -17.42 -15.48
N SER A 139 -4.81 -16.41 -15.27
CA SER A 139 -4.36 -15.02 -15.10
C SER A 139 -5.12 -14.37 -13.95
N LEU A 140 -4.38 -13.74 -13.03
CA LEU A 140 -4.95 -12.83 -12.03
C LEU A 140 -4.64 -11.40 -12.45
N ILE A 141 -5.68 -10.58 -12.61
CA ILE A 141 -5.56 -9.16 -12.92
C ILE A 141 -5.87 -8.38 -11.64
N ILE A 142 -4.91 -7.63 -11.13
CA ILE A 142 -5.07 -6.76 -9.96
C ILE A 142 -5.23 -5.32 -10.46
N CYS A 143 -6.38 -4.71 -10.20
CA CYS A 143 -6.74 -3.35 -10.61
C CYS A 143 -6.63 -2.41 -9.41
N VAL A 144 -5.69 -1.46 -9.45
CA VAL A 144 -5.41 -0.56 -8.33
C VAL A 144 -6.07 0.80 -8.53
N ASP A 145 -6.96 1.16 -7.62
CA ASP A 145 -7.68 2.43 -7.53
C ASP A 145 -8.50 2.82 -8.77
N GLN A 146 -9.11 4.01 -8.71
CA GLN A 146 -10.10 4.52 -9.66
C GLN A 146 -9.71 4.40 -11.13
N PRO A 147 -8.45 4.65 -11.55
CA PRO A 147 -8.08 4.58 -12.96
C PRO A 147 -8.35 3.22 -13.62
N TRP A 148 -8.39 2.14 -12.86
CA TRP A 148 -8.50 0.78 -13.37
C TRP A 148 -9.76 0.02 -12.94
N LEU A 149 -10.63 0.62 -12.11
CA LEU A 149 -11.77 -0.09 -11.52
C LEU A 149 -12.78 -0.61 -12.54
N GLN A 150 -12.98 0.05 -13.67
CA GLN A 150 -13.90 -0.40 -14.72
C GLN A 150 -13.30 -1.45 -15.67
N THR A 151 -12.11 -1.95 -15.41
CA THR A 151 -11.47 -3.02 -16.19
C THR A 151 -12.34 -4.29 -16.31
N PRO A 152 -13.07 -4.77 -15.26
CA PRO A 152 -13.96 -5.90 -15.36
C PRO A 152 -15.03 -5.70 -16.47
N HIS A 153 -15.69 -4.55 -16.51
CA HIS A 153 -16.69 -4.23 -17.51
C HIS A 153 -16.10 -4.14 -18.91
N ALA A 154 -14.92 -3.52 -19.07
CA ALA A 154 -14.22 -3.44 -20.35
C ALA A 154 -13.76 -4.80 -20.87
N LEU A 155 -13.47 -5.77 -19.99
CA LEU A 155 -13.07 -7.14 -20.35
C LEU A 155 -14.24 -8.08 -20.59
N ALA A 156 -15.38 -7.81 -20.00
CA ALA A 156 -16.56 -8.67 -20.13
C ALA A 156 -16.94 -8.91 -21.60
N SER A 157 -17.41 -10.12 -21.88
CA SER A 157 -17.99 -10.47 -23.17
C SER A 157 -19.33 -9.72 -23.35
N PRO A 158 -19.90 -9.70 -24.57
CA PRO A 158 -21.27 -9.16 -24.78
C PRO A 158 -22.35 -9.81 -23.91
N ARG A 159 -22.07 -10.97 -23.32
CA ARG A 159 -22.95 -11.66 -22.37
C ARG A 159 -22.63 -11.32 -20.89
N GLY A 160 -21.74 -10.38 -20.63
CA GLY A 160 -21.35 -9.95 -19.27
C GLY A 160 -20.35 -10.88 -18.56
N ALA A 161 -19.89 -11.98 -19.17
CA ALA A 161 -19.01 -12.93 -18.53
C ALA A 161 -17.53 -12.69 -18.88
N LEU A 162 -16.64 -12.87 -17.90
CA LEU A 162 -15.19 -12.96 -18.12
C LEU A 162 -14.80 -14.33 -18.66
N SER A 163 -13.61 -14.41 -19.29
CA SER A 163 -13.02 -15.71 -19.64
C SER A 163 -12.81 -16.56 -18.37
N PRO A 164 -13.04 -17.90 -18.46
CA PRO A 164 -12.83 -18.80 -17.31
C PRO A 164 -11.36 -18.88 -16.85
N THR A 165 -10.42 -18.38 -17.63
CA THR A 165 -9.00 -18.32 -17.29
C THR A 165 -8.58 -17.02 -16.62
N ILE A 166 -9.50 -16.06 -16.44
CA ILE A 166 -9.22 -14.73 -15.90
C ILE A 166 -9.94 -14.53 -14.57
N ASP A 167 -9.20 -14.21 -13.54
CA ASP A 167 -9.69 -13.69 -12.26
C ASP A 167 -9.31 -12.22 -12.13
N LEU A 168 -10.16 -11.42 -11.46
CA LEU A 168 -9.89 -10.01 -11.19
C LEU A 168 -9.98 -9.71 -9.70
N LEU A 169 -9.03 -8.88 -9.22
CA LEU A 169 -9.02 -8.32 -7.89
C LEU A 169 -9.06 -6.79 -7.99
N LEU A 170 -10.10 -6.17 -7.45
CA LEU A 170 -10.23 -4.72 -7.33
C LEU A 170 -9.60 -4.30 -6.00
N VAL A 171 -8.53 -3.54 -6.05
CA VAL A 171 -7.81 -3.04 -4.87
C VAL A 171 -8.02 -1.53 -4.78
N LEU A 172 -8.76 -1.09 -3.77
CA LEU A 172 -8.94 0.32 -3.48
C LEU A 172 -8.08 0.69 -2.27
N TYR A 173 -7.16 1.62 -2.46
CA TYR A 173 -6.42 2.28 -1.37
C TYR A 173 -7.03 3.64 -1.03
N ASN A 174 -8.07 4.05 -1.75
CA ASN A 174 -8.80 5.28 -1.51
C ASN A 174 -10.21 5.19 -2.10
N THR A 175 -11.14 6.03 -1.62
CA THR A 175 -12.47 6.21 -2.19
C THR A 175 -12.80 7.70 -2.28
N ALA A 176 -13.81 8.07 -3.07
CA ALA A 176 -14.32 9.44 -3.13
C ALA A 176 -14.70 9.96 -1.74
N PHE A 177 -15.27 9.10 -0.88
CA PHE A 177 -15.64 9.43 0.51
C PHE A 177 -14.45 9.71 1.43
N ILE A 178 -13.27 9.16 1.17
CA ILE A 178 -12.05 9.43 1.95
C ILE A 178 -11.29 10.61 1.37
N ARG A 179 -11.19 10.69 0.04
CA ARG A 179 -10.41 11.73 -0.65
C ARG A 179 -11.04 13.11 -0.50
N ASN A 180 -12.37 13.18 -0.67
CA ASN A 180 -13.18 14.39 -0.57
C ASN A 180 -14.16 14.24 0.60
N TRP A 181 -13.63 14.01 1.78
CA TRP A 181 -14.36 13.58 2.99
C TRP A 181 -15.47 14.56 3.42
N ASP A 182 -15.35 15.84 3.07
CA ASP A 182 -16.31 16.90 3.35
C ASP A 182 -17.39 17.01 2.25
N GLU A 183 -17.06 16.72 1.00
CA GLU A 183 -17.99 16.75 -0.14
C GLU A 183 -17.57 15.71 -1.20
N PRO A 184 -18.00 14.45 -1.07
CA PRO A 184 -17.66 13.39 -2.04
C PRO A 184 -18.20 13.72 -3.44
N ASP A 185 -17.35 13.58 -4.46
CA ASP A 185 -17.75 13.75 -5.86
C ASP A 185 -18.72 12.63 -6.27
N ALA A 186 -19.95 13.02 -6.63
CA ALA A 186 -21.01 12.08 -6.99
C ALA A 186 -20.68 11.22 -8.23
N ALA A 187 -19.92 11.75 -9.20
CA ALA A 187 -19.53 11.03 -10.38
C ALA A 187 -18.45 9.98 -10.08
N GLU A 188 -17.53 10.31 -9.18
CA GLU A 188 -16.54 9.35 -8.68
C GLU A 188 -17.19 8.25 -7.84
N VAL A 189 -18.12 8.61 -6.94
CA VAL A 189 -18.90 7.62 -6.16
C VAL A 189 -19.65 6.66 -7.09
N ALA A 190 -20.31 7.17 -8.14
CA ALA A 190 -21.01 6.35 -9.10
C ALA A 190 -20.05 5.44 -9.90
N TRP A 191 -18.87 5.94 -10.26
CA TRP A 191 -17.82 5.17 -10.93
C TRP A 191 -17.32 4.01 -10.05
N GLU A 192 -17.08 4.28 -8.77
CA GLU A 192 -16.65 3.28 -7.80
C GLU A 192 -17.75 2.24 -7.55
N GLN A 193 -19.01 2.66 -7.33
CA GLN A 193 -20.14 1.76 -7.11
C GLN A 193 -20.34 0.79 -8.29
N ASP A 194 -20.38 1.31 -9.52
CA ASP A 194 -20.56 0.50 -10.72
C ASP A 194 -19.46 -0.56 -10.87
N ALA A 195 -18.21 -0.20 -10.56
CA ALA A 195 -17.09 -1.16 -10.59
C ALA A 195 -17.20 -2.24 -9.51
N LEU A 196 -17.56 -1.85 -8.28
CA LEU A 196 -17.67 -2.76 -7.14
C LEU A 196 -18.85 -3.73 -7.29
N ASP A 197 -19.90 -3.31 -7.99
CA ASP A 197 -21.06 -4.17 -8.34
C ASP A 197 -20.68 -5.36 -9.23
N ALA A 198 -19.51 -5.34 -9.89
CA ALA A 198 -19.01 -6.50 -10.63
C ALA A 198 -18.59 -7.68 -9.72
N ALA A 199 -18.35 -7.44 -8.43
CA ALA A 199 -17.90 -8.46 -7.48
C ALA A 199 -19.05 -9.27 -6.85
N GLN A 200 -19.99 -9.73 -7.67
CA GLN A 200 -21.14 -10.51 -7.22
C GLN A 200 -20.78 -11.98 -6.91
N PRO A 201 -21.61 -12.69 -6.11
CA PRO A 201 -21.45 -14.12 -5.90
C PRO A 201 -21.40 -14.89 -7.24
N GLY A 202 -20.44 -15.78 -7.38
CA GLY A 202 -20.23 -16.57 -8.60
C GLY A 202 -19.54 -15.82 -9.74
N SER A 203 -19.28 -14.51 -9.62
CA SER A 203 -18.42 -13.79 -10.58
C SER A 203 -16.95 -14.14 -10.38
N ARG A 204 -16.11 -13.83 -11.36
CA ARG A 204 -14.65 -13.96 -11.26
C ARG A 204 -13.97 -12.67 -10.80
N VAL A 205 -14.75 -11.72 -10.31
CA VAL A 205 -14.28 -10.46 -9.74
C VAL A 205 -14.40 -10.54 -8.22
N ALA A 206 -13.40 -10.06 -7.52
CA ALA A 206 -13.41 -9.89 -6.07
C ALA A 206 -12.88 -8.50 -5.68
N ILE A 207 -13.29 -8.01 -4.52
CA ILE A 207 -12.77 -6.80 -3.89
C ILE A 207 -11.69 -7.22 -2.89
N ALA A 208 -10.61 -6.48 -2.82
CA ALA A 208 -9.55 -6.72 -1.86
C ALA A 208 -10.00 -6.34 -0.44
N ASP A 209 -9.93 -7.29 0.50
CA ASP A 209 -10.00 -7.01 1.94
C ASP A 209 -8.62 -6.54 2.41
N ILE A 210 -8.35 -5.23 2.29
CA ILE A 210 -7.06 -4.66 2.67
C ILE A 210 -6.90 -4.50 4.19
N CYS A 211 -8.02 -4.28 4.90
CA CYS A 211 -8.13 -4.33 6.35
C CYS A 211 -9.62 -4.27 6.78
N PRO A 212 -9.99 -4.82 7.95
CA PRO A 212 -11.38 -4.88 8.43
C PRO A 212 -12.10 -3.53 8.49
N SER A 213 -11.43 -2.48 8.95
CA SER A 213 -12.02 -1.13 9.01
C SER A 213 -12.37 -0.60 7.63
N PHE A 214 -11.55 -0.87 6.62
CA PHE A 214 -11.84 -0.43 5.26
C PHE A 214 -12.94 -1.26 4.60
N THR A 215 -12.98 -2.57 4.84
CA THR A 215 -14.10 -3.41 4.39
C THR A 215 -15.42 -2.94 5.01
N THR A 216 -15.42 -2.55 6.30
CA THR A 216 -16.57 -1.92 6.95
C THR A 216 -16.94 -0.59 6.27
N HIS A 217 -15.96 0.27 5.94
CA HIS A 217 -16.17 1.49 5.19
C HIS A 217 -16.84 1.23 3.83
N LEU A 218 -16.30 0.28 3.05
CA LEU A 218 -16.88 -0.09 1.75
C LEU A 218 -18.33 -0.58 1.88
N ASN A 219 -18.61 -1.46 2.83
CA ASN A 219 -19.97 -1.95 3.09
C ASN A 219 -20.94 -0.84 3.51
N THR A 220 -20.45 0.16 4.23
CA THR A 220 -21.27 1.28 4.70
C THR A 220 -21.68 2.22 3.57
N HIS A 221 -20.76 2.49 2.65
CA HIS A 221 -20.96 3.51 1.62
C HIS A 221 -21.39 2.95 0.26
N PHE A 222 -21.14 1.66 -0.03
CA PHE A 222 -21.33 1.04 -1.35
C PHE A 222 -22.13 -0.26 -1.22
N GLN A 223 -23.24 -0.37 -0.65
CA GLN A 223 -24.22 -1.48 -0.63
C GLN A 223 -23.68 -2.89 -1.02
N LEU A 224 -22.55 -3.31 -0.44
CA LEU A 224 -21.80 -4.50 -0.85
C LEU A 224 -22.11 -5.76 -0.02
N ALA A 225 -23.30 -5.88 0.57
CA ALA A 225 -23.64 -6.95 1.51
C ALA A 225 -23.44 -8.38 0.97
N THR A 226 -23.45 -8.56 -0.34
CA THR A 226 -23.24 -9.85 -1.01
C THR A 226 -21.98 -9.91 -1.86
N ALA A 227 -21.14 -8.86 -1.83
CA ALA A 227 -19.94 -8.80 -2.65
C ALA A 227 -18.90 -9.85 -2.21
N ARG A 228 -18.09 -10.32 -3.17
CA ARG A 228 -16.96 -11.22 -2.90
C ARG A 228 -15.75 -10.40 -2.44
N PHE A 229 -15.31 -10.62 -1.21
CA PHE A 229 -14.05 -10.10 -0.71
C PHE A 229 -12.98 -11.19 -0.74
N ALA A 230 -11.83 -10.88 -1.31
CA ALA A 230 -10.65 -11.76 -1.29
C ALA A 230 -9.67 -11.30 -0.22
N PRO A 231 -8.99 -12.21 0.48
CA PRO A 231 -7.93 -11.84 1.41
C PRO A 231 -6.80 -11.14 0.64
N TYR A 232 -6.58 -9.88 0.93
CA TYR A 232 -5.50 -9.05 0.37
C TYR A 232 -5.08 -8.02 1.41
N THR A 233 -4.62 -8.49 2.56
CA THR A 233 -4.19 -7.61 3.64
C THR A 233 -3.10 -6.66 3.15
N SER A 234 -3.33 -5.36 3.30
CA SER A 234 -2.29 -4.37 3.04
C SER A 234 -1.10 -4.63 3.96
N SER A 235 0.07 -4.85 3.37
CA SER A 235 1.21 -5.45 4.05
C SER A 235 2.48 -4.66 3.80
N ILE A 236 3.56 -5.09 4.44
CA ILE A 236 4.92 -4.57 4.25
C ILE A 236 5.87 -5.75 4.06
N LEU A 237 6.95 -5.56 3.33
CA LEU A 237 8.00 -6.59 3.20
C LEU A 237 8.95 -6.45 4.40
N VAL A 238 8.69 -7.23 5.46
CA VAL A 238 9.38 -7.10 6.76
C VAL A 238 10.90 -7.20 6.65
N ASN A 239 11.40 -8.01 5.72
CA ASN A 239 12.83 -8.24 5.51
C ASN A 239 13.44 -7.34 4.41
N ASP A 240 12.74 -6.29 3.96
CA ASP A 240 13.31 -5.34 3.00
C ASP A 240 14.54 -4.65 3.62
N PRO A 241 15.65 -4.54 2.87
CA PRO A 241 16.86 -3.85 3.33
C PRO A 241 16.63 -2.40 3.82
N ILE A 242 15.56 -1.74 3.40
CA ILE A 242 15.20 -0.41 3.90
C ILE A 242 14.94 -0.41 5.42
N PHE A 243 14.56 -1.55 6.00
CA PHE A 243 14.32 -1.71 7.44
C PHE A 243 15.54 -2.22 8.21
N ALA A 244 16.69 -2.41 7.54
CA ALA A 244 17.92 -2.73 8.24
C ALA A 244 18.31 -1.61 9.23
N LEU A 245 18.83 -1.97 10.39
CA LEU A 245 19.35 -0.99 11.34
C LEU A 245 20.61 -0.35 10.77
N GLN A 246 20.73 0.96 10.97
CA GLN A 246 21.93 1.73 10.65
C GLN A 246 22.85 1.76 11.89
N ASP A 247 24.13 1.96 11.67
CA ASP A 247 25.03 2.26 12.79
C ASP A 247 24.73 3.66 13.36
N GLU A 248 25.06 3.87 14.64
CA GLU A 248 24.77 5.12 15.32
C GLU A 248 25.45 6.33 14.66
N THR A 249 26.61 6.14 14.04
CA THR A 249 27.35 7.21 13.37
C THR A 249 26.60 7.68 12.13
N ALA A 250 26.06 6.75 11.33
CA ALA A 250 25.26 7.08 10.16
C ALA A 250 23.95 7.78 10.55
N VAL A 251 23.26 7.29 11.58
CA VAL A 251 22.05 7.93 12.14
C VAL A 251 22.36 9.36 12.57
N ARG A 252 23.40 9.55 13.40
CA ARG A 252 23.84 10.86 13.89
C ARG A 252 24.20 11.82 12.75
N SER A 253 24.95 11.34 11.77
CA SER A 253 25.33 12.14 10.60
C SER A 253 24.11 12.61 9.80
N THR A 254 23.13 11.73 9.61
CA THR A 254 21.87 12.10 8.93
C THR A 254 21.11 13.16 9.73
N LEU A 255 20.92 12.97 11.04
CA LEU A 255 20.22 13.95 11.86
C LEU A 255 20.88 15.33 11.82
N GLN A 256 22.23 15.37 11.92
CA GLN A 256 23.00 16.62 11.83
C GLN A 256 22.87 17.31 10.47
N ALA A 257 22.90 16.54 9.37
CA ALA A 257 22.76 17.08 8.02
C ALA A 257 21.42 17.80 7.80
N TYR A 258 20.36 17.35 8.52
CA TYR A 258 19.04 17.99 8.47
C TYR A 258 18.79 18.98 9.62
N GLY A 259 19.79 19.28 10.45
CA GLY A 259 19.66 20.24 11.55
C GLY A 259 18.80 19.76 12.72
N VAL A 260 18.63 18.44 12.88
CA VAL A 260 17.88 17.86 14.00
C VAL A 260 18.77 17.84 15.26
N PRO A 261 18.31 18.39 16.40
CA PRO A 261 19.11 18.42 17.63
C PRO A 261 19.29 17.00 18.19
N LEU A 262 20.51 16.68 18.61
CA LEU A 262 20.85 15.36 19.13
C LEU A 262 20.60 15.20 20.63
N ASP A 263 20.48 16.30 21.36
CA ASP A 263 20.32 16.36 22.82
C ASP A 263 18.86 16.56 23.27
N ALA A 264 17.94 16.81 22.34
CA ALA A 264 16.51 16.95 22.61
C ALA A 264 15.77 15.60 22.54
N ASP A 265 14.67 15.49 23.26
CA ASP A 265 13.71 14.41 23.04
C ASP A 265 12.86 14.76 21.82
N LEU A 266 12.73 13.82 20.87
CA LEU A 266 12.13 14.09 19.57
C LEU A 266 10.71 13.53 19.46
N VAL A 267 9.87 14.28 18.76
CA VAL A 267 8.59 13.81 18.18
C VAL A 267 8.72 13.91 16.65
N LEU A 268 8.39 12.84 15.94
CA LEU A 268 8.35 12.83 14.48
C LEU A 268 6.92 12.86 13.99
N ALA A 269 6.64 13.69 12.99
CA ALA A 269 5.43 13.62 12.17
C ALA A 269 5.83 13.78 10.70
N PHE A 270 5.32 12.90 9.83
CA PHE A 270 5.67 12.97 8.42
C PHE A 270 4.55 12.52 7.50
N GLY A 271 4.50 13.09 6.31
CA GLY A 271 3.49 12.78 5.29
C GLY A 271 3.34 13.89 4.27
N ARG A 272 2.26 13.82 3.48
CA ARG A 272 1.91 14.90 2.56
C ARG A 272 1.47 16.14 3.33
N ALA A 273 1.82 17.32 2.82
CA ALA A 273 1.26 18.59 3.27
C ALA A 273 -0.18 18.69 2.74
N ALA A 274 -1.13 18.24 3.54
CA ALA A 274 -2.55 18.25 3.20
C ALA A 274 -3.42 18.28 4.46
N PRO A 275 -4.57 18.98 4.48
CA PRO A 275 -5.45 19.10 5.66
C PRO A 275 -5.86 17.74 6.25
N ILE A 276 -6.05 16.72 5.40
CA ILE A 276 -6.41 15.37 5.81
C ILE A 276 -5.38 14.74 6.75
N LYS A 277 -4.11 15.18 6.71
CA LYS A 277 -3.03 14.65 7.56
C LYS A 277 -3.01 15.23 8.97
N GLY A 278 -3.78 16.29 9.24
CA GLY A 278 -4.05 16.79 10.60
C GLY A 278 -2.87 17.43 11.32
N PHE A 279 -1.79 17.84 10.63
CA PHE A 279 -0.63 18.48 11.26
C PHE A 279 -1.00 19.83 11.89
N ASP A 280 -2.00 20.50 11.33
CA ASP A 280 -2.60 21.73 11.88
C ASP A 280 -3.26 21.51 13.27
N ARG A 281 -3.66 20.27 13.61
CA ARG A 281 -4.17 19.90 14.93
C ARG A 281 -3.07 19.49 15.89
N LEU A 282 -2.02 18.83 15.37
CA LEU A 282 -0.89 18.38 16.17
C LEU A 282 -0.05 19.55 16.68
N ILE A 283 0.28 20.50 15.80
CA ILE A 283 1.21 21.61 16.12
C ILE A 283 0.74 22.40 17.36
N PRO A 284 -0.50 22.92 17.41
CA PRO A 284 -0.98 23.63 18.61
C PRO A 284 -0.99 22.75 19.87
N ALA A 285 -1.33 21.47 19.71
CA ALA A 285 -1.36 20.52 20.84
C ALA A 285 0.01 20.26 21.48
N LEU A 286 1.10 20.54 20.80
CA LEU A 286 2.46 20.46 21.36
C LEU A 286 2.83 21.66 22.25
N ALA A 287 2.06 22.76 22.27
CA ALA A 287 2.40 23.96 23.01
C ALA A 287 2.65 23.72 24.52
N PRO A 288 1.86 22.91 25.25
CA PRO A 288 2.15 22.59 26.63
C PRO A 288 3.43 21.76 26.85
N LEU A 289 3.97 21.15 25.79
CA LEU A 289 5.10 20.22 25.82
C LEU A 289 6.36 20.80 25.18
N ARG A 290 6.33 22.04 24.72
CA ARG A 290 7.41 22.67 23.93
C ARG A 290 8.77 22.72 24.63
N ASP A 291 8.79 22.79 25.95
CA ASP A 291 10.05 22.82 26.74
C ASP A 291 10.64 21.40 26.93
N ARG A 292 9.92 20.37 26.53
CA ARG A 292 10.29 18.95 26.70
C ARG A 292 10.59 18.24 25.39
N LEU A 293 10.09 18.73 24.27
CA LEU A 293 10.12 18.04 22.99
C LEU A 293 10.57 18.96 21.86
N HIS A 294 11.24 18.39 20.88
CA HIS A 294 11.52 19.01 19.59
C HIS A 294 10.76 18.26 18.48
N LEU A 295 9.96 18.98 17.71
CA LEU A 295 9.20 18.39 16.60
C LEU A 295 10.09 18.28 15.35
N VAL A 296 10.21 17.08 14.79
CA VAL A 296 10.69 16.87 13.42
C VAL A 296 9.47 16.71 12.53
N LEU A 297 9.15 17.72 11.75
CA LEU A 297 8.01 17.71 10.81
C LEU A 297 8.54 17.58 9.39
N ILE A 298 8.11 16.52 8.70
CA ILE A 298 8.43 16.33 7.27
C ILE A 298 7.11 16.40 6.51
N SER A 299 6.85 17.52 5.86
CA SER A 299 5.62 17.76 5.12
C SER A 299 5.92 17.95 3.63
N VAL A 300 5.52 16.96 2.81
CA VAL A 300 5.81 16.96 1.38
C VAL A 300 4.66 17.65 0.63
N PRO A 301 4.92 18.71 -0.15
CA PRO A 301 3.86 19.42 -0.86
C PRO A 301 3.28 18.56 -1.99
N TYR A 302 2.02 18.83 -2.34
CA TYR A 302 1.38 18.22 -3.49
C TYR A 302 1.54 19.17 -4.70
N ILE A 303 2.20 18.72 -5.75
CA ILE A 303 2.32 19.40 -7.07
C ILE A 303 2.65 20.92 -6.94
N ASN A 304 3.76 21.29 -6.33
CA ASN A 304 4.21 22.69 -6.19
C ASN A 304 3.28 23.62 -5.39
N ASP A 305 2.32 23.07 -4.65
CA ASP A 305 1.47 23.83 -3.72
C ASP A 305 2.06 23.75 -2.30
N ASP A 306 2.62 24.85 -1.83
CA ASP A 306 3.19 25.00 -0.49
C ASP A 306 2.25 25.70 0.53
N SER A 307 0.97 25.88 0.18
CA SER A 307 -0.01 26.57 1.01
C SER A 307 -0.11 25.99 2.42
N GLU A 308 -0.26 24.67 2.52
CA GLU A 308 -0.32 23.95 3.80
C GLU A 308 0.99 24.09 4.59
N GLN A 309 2.14 24.05 3.93
CA GLN A 309 3.42 24.21 4.61
C GLN A 309 3.57 25.61 5.22
N ARG A 310 3.05 26.64 4.55
CA ARG A 310 3.00 28.00 5.12
C ARG A 310 2.11 28.08 6.35
N VAL A 311 0.95 27.39 6.32
CA VAL A 311 0.10 27.29 7.52
C VAL A 311 0.84 26.63 8.66
N TYR A 312 1.58 25.54 8.40
CA TYR A 312 2.35 24.86 9.44
C TYR A 312 3.46 25.75 10.02
N ASP A 313 4.19 26.51 9.18
CA ASP A 313 5.19 27.48 9.65
C ASP A 313 4.57 28.55 10.56
N GLN A 314 3.39 29.07 10.17
CA GLN A 314 2.68 30.06 10.99
C GLN A 314 2.28 29.49 12.35
N LEU A 315 1.75 28.27 12.37
CA LEU A 315 1.37 27.58 13.61
C LEU A 315 2.60 27.29 14.50
N LEU A 316 3.71 26.82 13.93
CA LEU A 316 4.97 26.61 14.66
C LEU A 316 5.44 27.90 15.32
N GLN A 317 5.43 29.01 14.61
CA GLN A 317 5.81 30.32 15.12
C GLN A 317 4.83 30.81 16.19
N GLN A 318 3.52 30.77 15.92
CA GLN A 318 2.45 31.22 16.82
C GLN A 318 2.51 30.53 18.18
N HIS A 319 2.70 29.20 18.17
CA HIS A 319 2.75 28.37 19.38
C HIS A 319 4.16 28.19 19.95
N GLN A 320 5.17 28.81 19.32
CA GLN A 320 6.59 28.75 19.74
C GLN A 320 7.09 27.30 19.89
N ILE A 321 6.74 26.44 18.94
CA ILE A 321 7.15 25.03 18.97
C ILE A 321 8.59 24.91 18.46
N PRO A 322 9.53 24.37 19.25
CA PRO A 322 10.87 24.00 18.75
C PRO A 322 10.73 22.92 17.67
N ALA A 323 11.11 23.24 16.45
CA ALA A 323 10.90 22.31 15.34
C ALA A 323 12.00 22.38 14.28
N THR A 324 12.25 21.23 13.65
CA THR A 324 12.93 21.10 12.36
C THR A 324 11.85 20.75 11.32
N HIS A 325 11.53 21.70 10.43
CA HIS A 325 10.50 21.53 9.41
C HIS A 325 11.14 21.29 8.04
N ILE A 326 11.02 20.06 7.52
CA ILE A 326 11.54 19.63 6.23
C ILE A 326 10.39 19.63 5.22
N LYS A 327 10.55 20.41 4.15
CA LYS A 327 9.50 20.69 3.16
C LYS A 327 9.66 19.89 1.86
N GLN A 328 10.51 18.89 1.87
CA GLN A 328 10.78 18.05 0.72
C GLN A 328 10.76 16.58 1.11
N PHE A 329 10.60 15.73 0.10
CA PHE A 329 10.65 14.29 0.29
C PHE A 329 12.07 13.85 0.69
N THR A 330 12.15 13.01 1.71
CA THR A 330 13.39 12.34 2.15
C THR A 330 13.02 10.96 2.68
N ARG A 331 13.81 9.95 2.37
CA ARG A 331 13.63 8.58 2.88
C ARG A 331 14.52 8.30 4.08
N GLU A 332 15.71 8.89 4.08
CA GLU A 332 16.72 8.65 5.11
C GLU A 332 16.37 9.31 6.45
N LEU A 333 15.77 10.50 6.44
CA LEU A 333 15.51 11.22 7.67
C LEU A 333 14.45 10.55 8.56
N PRO A 334 13.26 10.14 8.09
CA PRO A 334 12.29 9.42 8.93
C PRO A 334 12.90 8.17 9.56
N ARG A 335 13.68 7.41 8.77
CA ARG A 335 14.38 6.22 9.25
C ARG A 335 15.39 6.56 10.34
N ALA A 336 16.23 7.57 10.13
CA ALA A 336 17.23 7.98 11.12
C ALA A 336 16.58 8.47 12.43
N VAL A 337 15.51 9.29 12.33
CA VAL A 337 14.75 9.75 13.50
C VAL A 337 14.13 8.56 14.24
N CYS A 338 13.54 7.58 13.53
CA CYS A 338 12.98 6.38 14.16
C CYS A 338 14.04 5.49 14.82
N GLN A 339 15.28 5.52 14.35
CA GLN A 339 16.40 4.77 14.93
C GLN A 339 17.19 5.58 15.96
N TRP A 340 16.74 6.80 16.30
CA TRP A 340 17.40 7.63 17.32
C TRP A 340 16.83 7.34 18.71
N PRO A 341 17.68 6.99 19.72
CA PRO A 341 17.19 6.58 21.05
C PRO A 341 16.38 7.65 21.79
N ARG A 342 16.56 8.94 21.45
CA ARG A 342 15.82 10.04 22.08
C ARG A 342 14.50 10.37 21.37
N THR A 343 14.14 9.64 20.30
CA THR A 343 12.83 9.80 19.69
C THR A 343 11.79 9.09 20.55
N LYS A 344 10.83 9.85 21.08
CA LYS A 344 9.80 9.34 21.99
C LYS A 344 8.62 8.74 21.24
N MET A 345 8.17 9.41 20.18
CA MET A 345 7.01 8.98 19.44
C MET A 345 7.04 9.44 17.99
N VAL A 346 6.30 8.71 17.16
CA VAL A 346 5.84 9.18 15.85
C VAL A 346 4.35 9.40 15.94
N VAL A 347 3.89 10.60 15.53
CA VAL A 347 2.48 10.97 15.57
C VAL A 347 1.91 11.04 14.16
N VAL A 348 0.81 10.31 13.91
CA VAL A 348 0.09 10.30 12.64
C VAL A 348 -1.35 10.77 12.89
N PRO A 349 -1.59 12.09 12.89
CA PRO A 349 -2.86 12.67 13.31
C PRO A 349 -3.87 12.78 12.17
N SER A 350 -3.90 11.83 11.23
CA SER A 350 -4.77 11.91 10.05
C SER A 350 -6.24 12.00 10.43
N ARG A 351 -7.00 12.87 9.74
CA ARG A 351 -8.47 12.99 9.89
C ARG A 351 -9.18 11.79 9.28
N HIS A 352 -8.70 11.37 8.12
CA HIS A 352 -9.18 10.21 7.40
C HIS A 352 -8.00 9.42 6.85
N GLU A 353 -8.13 8.11 6.83
CA GLU A 353 -7.13 7.20 6.32
C GLU A 353 -7.79 5.90 5.86
N THR A 354 -7.26 5.29 4.83
CA THR A 354 -7.65 3.95 4.40
C THR A 354 -6.82 2.91 5.13
N PHE A 355 -5.53 2.91 4.79
CA PHE A 355 -4.50 2.11 5.42
C PHE A 355 -3.16 2.83 5.26
N SER A 356 -2.51 3.16 6.35
CA SER A 356 -1.23 3.85 6.31
C SER A 356 -0.08 2.88 6.50
N ASN A 357 0.96 3.00 5.67
CA ASN A 357 2.20 2.24 5.88
C ASN A 357 3.04 2.80 7.04
N ILE A 358 2.82 4.05 7.43
CA ILE A 358 3.67 4.74 8.44
C ILE A 358 3.77 3.95 9.75
N PRO A 359 2.69 3.45 10.38
CA PRO A 359 2.82 2.67 11.61
C PRO A 359 3.65 1.40 11.44
N LEU A 360 3.56 0.74 10.27
CA LEU A 360 4.34 -0.47 9.97
C LEU A 360 5.82 -0.12 9.77
N GLU A 361 6.12 0.89 8.96
CA GLU A 361 7.48 1.38 8.70
C GLU A 361 8.17 1.82 9.99
N VAL A 362 7.50 2.65 10.79
CA VAL A 362 8.00 3.12 12.09
C VAL A 362 8.32 1.95 13.01
N THR A 363 7.43 0.99 13.10
CA THR A 363 7.61 -0.20 13.94
C THR A 363 8.84 -1.00 13.53
N LEU A 364 9.08 -1.18 12.24
CA LEU A 364 10.24 -1.91 11.73
C LEU A 364 11.56 -1.14 11.94
N TRP A 365 11.54 0.18 11.77
CA TRP A 365 12.73 1.01 12.02
C TRP A 365 13.06 1.14 13.51
N ALA A 366 12.03 1.19 14.38
CA ALA A 366 12.17 1.40 15.83
C ALA A 366 12.28 0.10 16.65
N ARG A 367 12.46 -1.07 16.03
CA ARG A 367 12.36 -2.37 16.70
C ARG A 367 13.28 -2.53 17.92
N ASP A 368 14.50 -1.99 17.89
CA ASP A 368 15.48 -2.10 19.00
C ASP A 368 15.40 -0.90 19.95
N HIS A 369 15.24 0.30 19.42
CA HIS A 369 15.12 1.55 20.17
C HIS A 369 14.38 2.60 19.33
N GLY A 370 14.05 3.74 19.93
CA GLY A 370 13.33 4.82 19.24
C GLY A 370 11.85 4.89 19.63
N PRO A 371 10.98 5.44 18.76
CA PRO A 371 9.61 5.84 19.10
C PRO A 371 8.64 4.69 19.31
N VAL A 372 7.54 5.00 20.00
CA VAL A 372 6.24 4.31 19.84
C VAL A 372 5.36 5.07 18.87
N THR A 373 4.39 4.39 18.30
CA THR A 373 3.46 5.00 17.33
C THR A 373 2.22 5.55 18.04
N VAL A 374 1.83 6.76 17.67
CA VAL A 374 0.61 7.44 18.14
C VAL A 374 -0.20 7.86 16.92
N THR A 375 -1.44 7.39 16.80
CA THR A 375 -2.28 7.68 15.63
C THR A 375 -3.64 8.22 16.06
N SER A 376 -4.37 8.84 15.15
CA SER A 376 -5.82 8.98 15.30
C SER A 376 -6.51 7.61 15.17
N MET A 377 -7.82 7.55 15.38
CA MET A 377 -8.61 6.32 15.14
C MET A 377 -9.13 6.21 13.70
N ALA A 378 -8.53 6.94 12.74
CA ALA A 378 -9.01 6.98 11.36
C ALA A 378 -8.70 5.67 10.62
N GLY A 379 -9.73 5.07 10.02
CA GLY A 379 -9.61 3.92 9.13
C GLY A 379 -8.75 2.77 9.67
N GLY A 380 -7.82 2.28 8.86
CA GLY A 380 -6.98 1.12 9.19
C GLY A 380 -6.05 1.28 10.39
N PHE A 381 -5.91 2.47 10.98
CA PHE A 381 -5.17 2.60 12.24
C PHE A 381 -5.81 1.78 13.37
N ALA A 382 -7.16 1.67 13.37
CA ALA A 382 -7.87 0.85 14.35
C ALA A 382 -7.52 -0.65 14.24
N ASP A 383 -7.10 -1.10 13.05
CA ASP A 383 -6.66 -2.48 12.82
C ASP A 383 -5.17 -2.67 13.13
N GLN A 384 -4.36 -1.62 13.01
CA GLN A 384 -2.91 -1.67 13.18
C GLN A 384 -2.47 -1.51 14.63
N ILE A 385 -3.15 -0.66 15.39
CA ILE A 385 -2.77 -0.27 16.76
C ILE A 385 -3.73 -0.90 17.78
N GLU A 386 -3.14 -1.52 18.78
CA GLU A 386 -3.81 -1.97 20.00
C GLU A 386 -3.45 -0.98 21.13
N PRO A 387 -4.42 -0.14 21.57
CA PRO A 387 -4.13 0.98 22.47
C PRO A 387 -3.56 0.53 23.80
N GLY A 388 -2.44 1.17 24.21
CA GLY A 388 -1.70 0.82 25.43
C GLY A 388 -0.81 -0.42 25.33
N ILE A 389 -0.89 -1.18 24.23
CA ILE A 389 -0.11 -2.41 24.00
C ILE A 389 0.90 -2.19 22.85
N THR A 390 0.45 -1.75 21.67
CA THR A 390 1.31 -1.55 20.52
C THR A 390 1.48 -0.08 20.13
N GLY A 391 0.73 0.84 20.76
CA GLY A 391 0.75 2.27 20.51
C GLY A 391 -0.38 2.97 21.24
N PHE A 392 -0.70 4.19 20.80
CA PHE A 392 -1.78 5.00 21.40
C PHE A 392 -2.66 5.61 20.32
N PHE A 393 -3.91 5.87 20.70
CA PHE A 393 -4.81 6.72 19.91
C PHE A 393 -4.91 8.12 20.49
N ILE A 394 -5.00 9.11 19.60
CA ILE A 394 -5.34 10.49 19.92
C ILE A 394 -6.72 10.84 19.38
N ASP A 395 -7.47 11.61 20.15
CA ASP A 395 -8.67 12.28 19.65
C ASP A 395 -8.28 13.62 19.02
N ILE A 396 -8.29 13.68 17.69
CA ILE A 396 -7.91 14.87 16.92
C ILE A 396 -8.94 16.01 16.99
N ALA A 397 -10.14 15.75 17.52
CA ALA A 397 -11.15 16.80 17.68
C ALA A 397 -10.79 17.80 18.79
N ALA A 398 -9.98 17.37 19.79
CA ALA A 398 -9.64 18.18 20.95
C ALA A 398 -8.11 18.27 21.15
N GLU A 399 -7.54 19.46 21.04
CA GLU A 399 -6.09 19.72 21.22
C GLU A 399 -5.61 19.28 22.61
N THR A 400 -6.43 19.48 23.65
CA THR A 400 -6.11 19.03 25.01
C THR A 400 -6.01 17.52 25.13
N ALA A 401 -6.87 16.77 24.43
CA ALA A 401 -6.82 15.30 24.39
C ALA A 401 -5.55 14.82 23.69
N ILE A 402 -5.15 15.46 22.59
CA ILE A 402 -3.88 15.18 21.92
C ILE A 402 -2.73 15.40 22.92
N SER A 403 -2.64 16.59 23.54
CA SER A 403 -1.57 16.94 24.49
C SER A 403 -1.48 15.94 25.65
N GLN A 404 -2.62 15.50 26.20
CA GLN A 404 -2.66 14.53 27.30
C GLN A 404 -2.10 13.16 26.88
N THR A 405 -2.47 12.67 25.70
CA THR A 405 -1.92 11.41 25.20
C THR A 405 -0.43 11.50 24.93
N LEU A 406 0.04 12.60 24.31
CA LEU A 406 1.48 12.82 24.10
C LEU A 406 2.24 12.88 25.41
N GLN A 407 1.69 13.54 26.44
CA GLN A 407 2.26 13.57 27.80
C GLN A 407 2.37 12.16 28.39
N GLN A 408 1.34 11.32 28.26
CA GLN A 408 1.37 9.92 28.72
C GLN A 408 2.53 9.15 28.07
N VAL A 409 2.76 9.33 26.78
CA VAL A 409 3.86 8.66 26.07
C VAL A 409 5.23 9.14 26.56
N ILE A 410 5.40 10.45 26.80
CA ILE A 410 6.64 11.01 27.33
C ILE A 410 6.96 10.44 28.72
N ASP A 411 5.93 10.23 29.54
CA ASP A 411 6.06 9.79 30.93
C ASP A 411 6.15 8.25 31.07
N LEU A 412 6.10 7.50 29.94
CA LEU A 412 6.35 6.06 29.97
C LEU A 412 7.75 5.75 30.53
N SER A 413 7.82 4.76 31.40
CA SER A 413 9.11 4.23 31.80
C SER A 413 9.86 3.63 30.60
N PRO A 414 11.20 3.63 30.60
CA PRO A 414 11.98 2.99 29.54
C PRO A 414 11.58 1.53 29.28
N HIS A 415 11.23 0.80 30.35
CA HIS A 415 10.76 -0.59 30.26
C HIS A 415 9.42 -0.70 29.55
N ALA A 416 8.43 0.14 29.90
CA ALA A 416 7.10 0.15 29.27
C ALA A 416 7.21 0.53 27.79
N HIS A 417 8.02 1.53 27.49
CA HIS A 417 8.29 1.97 26.12
C HIS A 417 8.91 0.84 25.26
N ALA A 418 9.91 0.12 25.80
CA ALA A 418 10.52 -1.01 25.12
C ALA A 418 9.57 -2.20 24.97
N ALA A 419 8.70 -2.46 25.96
CA ALA A 419 7.70 -3.51 25.88
C ALA A 419 6.69 -3.23 24.74
N MET A 420 6.20 -2.00 24.65
CA MET A 420 5.25 -1.58 23.60
C MET A 420 5.86 -1.75 22.21
N ARG A 421 7.10 -1.32 21.97
CA ARG A 421 7.78 -1.53 20.68
C ARG A 421 7.90 -3.00 20.31
N ARG A 422 8.27 -3.87 21.26
CA ARG A 422 8.35 -5.32 21.02
C ARG A 422 6.99 -5.91 20.60
N GLN A 423 5.92 -5.53 21.30
CA GLN A 423 4.57 -5.99 20.96
C GLN A 423 4.15 -5.49 19.57
N ALA A 424 4.41 -4.22 19.26
CA ALA A 424 4.16 -3.66 17.94
C ALA A 424 4.92 -4.41 16.85
N TYR A 425 6.23 -4.66 17.05
CA TYR A 425 7.04 -5.42 16.10
C TYR A 425 6.50 -6.84 15.86
N GLN A 426 6.17 -7.56 16.94
CA GLN A 426 5.58 -8.91 16.83
C GLN A 426 4.29 -8.90 16.03
N ARG A 427 3.40 -7.93 16.29
CA ARG A 427 2.15 -7.76 15.55
C ARG A 427 2.41 -7.51 14.05
N VAL A 428 3.33 -6.61 13.73
CA VAL A 428 3.65 -6.30 12.31
C VAL A 428 4.19 -7.52 11.58
N VAL A 429 5.12 -8.26 12.18
CA VAL A 429 5.69 -9.47 11.58
C VAL A 429 4.65 -10.57 11.39
N GLN A 430 3.72 -10.71 12.32
CA GLN A 430 2.70 -11.78 12.27
C GLN A 430 1.54 -11.46 11.34
N ALA A 431 1.07 -10.20 11.33
CA ALA A 431 -0.17 -9.84 10.66
C ALA A 431 0.04 -9.11 9.32
N TYR A 432 1.20 -8.48 9.12
CA TYR A 432 1.39 -7.56 7.99
C TYR A 432 2.62 -7.91 7.12
N ASP A 433 3.17 -9.12 7.22
CA ASP A 433 4.25 -9.54 6.31
C ASP A 433 3.68 -9.93 4.94
N PHE A 434 4.13 -9.23 3.90
CA PHE A 434 3.77 -9.53 2.51
C PHE A 434 4.11 -10.97 2.12
N ALA A 435 5.25 -11.47 2.59
CA ALA A 435 5.69 -12.83 2.26
C ALA A 435 4.74 -13.91 2.79
N HIS A 436 3.96 -13.60 3.83
CA HIS A 436 2.91 -14.46 4.35
C HIS A 436 1.55 -14.21 3.66
N ASN A 437 1.15 -12.95 3.54
CA ASN A 437 -0.22 -12.59 3.15
C ASN A 437 -0.49 -12.76 1.64
N PHE A 438 0.45 -12.40 0.78
CA PHE A 438 0.24 -12.46 -0.66
C PHE A 438 0.04 -13.90 -1.21
N PRO A 439 0.77 -14.93 -0.75
CA PRO A 439 0.47 -16.32 -1.11
C PRO A 439 -0.95 -16.76 -0.73
N GLU A 440 -1.54 -16.25 0.36
CA GLU A 440 -2.93 -16.55 0.73
C GLU A 440 -3.92 -15.96 -0.28
N THR A 441 -3.66 -14.75 -0.79
CA THR A 441 -4.43 -14.16 -1.89
C THR A 441 -4.41 -15.07 -3.12
N LEU A 442 -3.24 -15.55 -3.52
CA LEU A 442 -3.11 -16.45 -4.67
C LEU A 442 -3.84 -17.78 -4.44
N ARG A 443 -3.75 -18.37 -3.24
CA ARG A 443 -4.48 -19.61 -2.90
C ARG A 443 -5.98 -19.44 -2.94
N TRP A 444 -6.48 -18.28 -2.58
CA TRP A 444 -7.89 -17.98 -2.66
C TRP A 444 -8.41 -17.99 -4.10
N PHE A 445 -7.66 -17.44 -5.05
CA PHE A 445 -7.99 -17.48 -6.48
C PHE A 445 -7.64 -18.83 -7.14
N TRP A 446 -6.54 -19.45 -6.74
CA TRP A 446 -5.98 -20.65 -7.34
C TRP A 446 -5.77 -21.75 -6.28
N PRO A 447 -6.85 -22.31 -5.73
CA PRO A 447 -6.75 -23.35 -4.72
C PRO A 447 -6.00 -24.58 -5.24
N ARG A 448 -5.25 -25.24 -4.36
CA ARG A 448 -4.56 -26.50 -4.68
C ARG A 448 -5.59 -27.56 -5.05
N ALA A 449 -5.26 -28.41 -6.03
CA ALA A 449 -6.07 -29.58 -6.36
C ALA A 449 -6.20 -30.49 -5.13
N GLY A 450 -7.42 -30.66 -4.63
CA GLY A 450 -7.71 -31.46 -3.43
C GLY A 450 -8.00 -30.69 -2.14
N ALA A 451 -7.83 -29.39 -2.10
CA ALA A 451 -8.42 -28.55 -1.04
C ALA A 451 -9.89 -28.35 -1.37
N GLY A 452 -10.79 -29.02 -0.67
CA GLY A 452 -12.23 -28.83 -0.85
C GLY A 452 -12.60 -27.36 -0.68
N HIS A 453 -13.46 -26.87 -1.56
CA HIS A 453 -14.10 -25.56 -1.41
C HIS A 453 -15.10 -25.64 -0.26
N ASP A 454 -14.67 -25.48 0.97
CA ASP A 454 -15.54 -25.16 2.10
C ASP A 454 -15.76 -23.64 2.09
N GLY A 455 -16.77 -23.18 1.39
CA GLY A 455 -17.22 -21.77 1.45
C GLY A 455 -17.33 -21.02 0.11
N LEU A 456 -18.08 -21.52 -0.86
CA LEU A 456 -18.69 -20.70 -1.93
C LEU A 456 -20.19 -20.57 -1.69
#